data_9f3306dc535e27fec02e2eb0488fd9a0
#
_entry.id   9f3306dc535e27fec02e2eb0488fd9a0
#
_cell.length_a   1.000
_cell.length_b   1.000
_cell.length_c   1.000
_cell.angle_alpha   90.00
_cell.angle_beta   90.00
_cell.angle_gamma   90.00
#
_symmetry.space_group_name_H-M   'P 1'
#
loop_
_entity.id
_entity.type
_entity.pdbx_description
1 polymer ?
#
loop_
_entity_poly.entity_id
_entity_poly.type
_entity_poly.pdbx_seq_one_letter_code
_entity_poly.pdbx_strand_id
1 'polypeptide(L)'
;LVKIDGKVKRPMRFEMKKDENLSTLISYAGGFEADAYTRSLRVVRQNGQEYEVNTVKDMDYSVYKMRNGDVVTAEAILNRFINKLEIRGAVYRPGIYELNGRLNTVRELVNESQGLTGDAFLNRAVLYRQREDLTSEVIPLDIKSIMEGTSPNLPLMKNDILYIPSIHDLEDR
;
A
#
# COMPACT_ATOMS: atom_id res chain seq x y z
N LEU A 1 7.85 32.99 9.57
CA LEU A 1 8.32 31.76 8.91
C LEU A 1 7.20 30.76 8.76
N VAL A 2 7.24 30.00 7.68
CA VAL A 2 6.31 28.90 7.40
C VAL A 2 7.11 27.60 7.38
N LYS A 3 6.60 26.59 8.05
CA LYS A 3 7.24 25.28 8.09
C LYS A 3 6.55 24.32 7.09
N ILE A 4 7.37 23.56 6.37
CA ILE A 4 6.88 22.44 5.59
C ILE A 4 7.69 21.20 5.96
N ASP A 5 7.02 20.08 6.24
CA ASP A 5 7.66 18.83 6.57
C ASP A 5 7.00 17.65 5.85
N GLY A 6 7.53 16.47 6.11
CA GLY A 6 7.05 15.25 5.48
C GLY A 6 7.75 14.96 4.14
N LYS A 7 6.96 14.54 3.16
CA LYS A 7 7.47 14.01 1.90
C LYS A 7 7.75 15.06 0.84
N VAL A 8 8.55 16.06 1.21
CA VAL A 8 9.12 17.04 0.27
C VAL A 8 10.64 16.93 0.29
N LYS A 9 11.30 17.42 -0.74
CA LYS A 9 12.76 17.25 -0.88
C LYS A 9 13.56 18.02 0.15
N ARG A 10 13.06 19.19 0.57
CA ARG A 10 13.73 20.02 1.58
C ARG A 10 12.73 20.44 2.68
N PRO A 11 12.43 19.52 3.62
CA PRO A 11 11.55 19.85 4.73
C PRO A 11 12.28 20.80 5.68
N MET A 12 11.78 22.01 5.81
CA MET A 12 12.38 23.04 6.65
C MET A 12 11.45 24.25 6.78
N ARG A 13 11.89 25.28 7.44
CA ARG A 13 11.18 26.55 7.54
C ARG A 13 11.66 27.50 6.45
N PHE A 14 10.71 28.21 5.86
CA PHE A 14 10.98 29.18 4.82
C PHE A 14 10.39 30.52 5.20
N GLU A 15 11.10 31.58 4.87
CA GLU A 15 10.56 32.92 4.96
C GLU A 15 9.78 33.21 3.68
N MET A 16 8.49 33.48 3.83
CA MET A 16 7.60 33.71 2.70
C MET A 16 7.30 35.17 2.57
N LYS A 17 7.23 35.65 1.35
CA LYS A 17 6.81 37.04 1.06
C LYS A 17 5.29 37.13 1.16
N LYS A 18 4.80 38.35 1.38
CA LYS A 18 3.36 38.59 1.37
C LYS A 18 2.75 38.14 0.05
N ASP A 19 1.59 37.49 0.14
CA ASP A 19 0.82 37.00 -0.99
C ASP A 19 1.42 35.77 -1.71
N GLU A 20 2.51 35.21 -1.22
CA GLU A 20 2.97 33.91 -1.75
C GLU A 20 2.04 32.79 -1.31
N ASN A 21 1.90 31.79 -2.16
CA ASN A 21 0.93 30.72 -1.99
C ASN A 21 1.59 29.37 -1.71
N LEU A 22 0.76 28.33 -1.53
CA LEU A 22 1.24 26.99 -1.22
C LEU A 22 2.09 26.42 -2.34
N SER A 23 1.76 26.67 -3.61
CA SER A 23 2.61 26.24 -4.75
C SER A 23 4.00 26.83 -4.64
N THR A 24 4.12 28.08 -4.21
CA THR A 24 5.43 28.73 -4.00
C THR A 24 6.22 28.01 -2.93
N LEU A 25 5.56 27.66 -1.80
CA LEU A 25 6.20 26.94 -0.72
C LEU A 25 6.70 25.56 -1.18
N ILE A 26 5.89 24.84 -1.92
CA ILE A 26 6.27 23.52 -2.48
C ILE A 26 7.52 23.69 -3.36
N SER A 27 7.55 24.72 -4.17
CA SER A 27 8.69 25.04 -5.04
C SER A 27 9.96 25.32 -4.22
N TYR A 28 9.84 26.10 -3.14
CA TYR A 28 10.97 26.36 -2.23
C TYR A 28 11.49 25.08 -1.58
N ALA A 29 10.57 24.14 -1.26
CA ALA A 29 10.93 22.87 -0.68
C ALA A 29 11.50 21.87 -1.72
N GLY A 30 11.64 22.28 -2.97
CA GLY A 30 12.20 21.45 -4.04
C GLY A 30 11.22 20.46 -4.65
N GLY A 31 9.94 20.60 -4.35
CA GLY A 31 8.91 19.68 -4.83
C GLY A 31 8.73 18.47 -3.91
N PHE A 32 7.90 17.54 -4.35
CA PHE A 32 7.55 16.34 -3.59
C PHE A 32 8.59 15.23 -3.78
N GLU A 33 8.75 14.41 -2.73
CA GLU A 33 9.42 13.11 -2.87
C GLU A 33 8.59 12.18 -3.76
N ALA A 34 9.24 11.14 -4.33
CA ALA A 34 8.57 10.24 -5.26
C ALA A 34 7.37 9.50 -4.65
N ASP A 35 7.41 9.23 -3.34
CA ASP A 35 6.34 8.52 -2.64
C ASP A 35 5.39 9.46 -1.90
N ALA A 36 5.38 10.75 -2.24
CA ALA A 36 4.49 11.72 -1.61
C ALA A 36 3.06 11.58 -2.14
N TYR A 37 2.10 11.74 -1.24
CA TYR A 37 0.70 11.92 -1.62
C TYR A 37 0.49 13.37 -2.03
N THR A 38 0.33 13.62 -3.31
CA THR A 38 0.32 14.96 -3.89
C THR A 38 -1.07 15.56 -4.10
N ARG A 39 -2.13 14.80 -3.81
CA ARG A 39 -3.52 15.23 -4.04
C ARG A 39 -4.01 16.28 -3.06
N SER A 40 -3.44 16.28 -1.85
CA SER A 40 -3.76 17.27 -0.84
C SER A 40 -2.62 17.43 0.14
N LEU A 41 -2.60 18.59 0.79
CA LEU A 41 -1.68 18.87 1.89
C LEU A 41 -2.50 19.31 3.09
N ARG A 42 -1.98 19.03 4.27
CA ARG A 42 -2.58 19.49 5.51
C ARG A 42 -1.84 20.75 5.96
N VAL A 43 -2.59 21.78 6.27
CA VAL A 43 -2.05 23.03 6.80
C VAL A 43 -2.63 23.27 8.18
N VAL A 44 -1.76 23.40 9.19
CA VAL A 44 -2.15 23.80 10.53
C VAL A 44 -1.82 25.28 10.68
N ARG A 45 -2.82 26.06 10.98
CA ARG A 45 -2.77 27.51 11.03
C ARG A 45 -3.26 27.98 12.39
N GLN A 46 -2.62 28.99 12.94
CA GLN A 46 -3.06 29.57 14.19
C GLN A 46 -3.68 30.96 13.96
N ASN A 47 -4.68 31.28 14.75
CA ASN A 47 -5.34 32.59 14.69
C ASN A 47 -5.07 33.46 15.91
N GLY A 48 -4.12 33.07 16.77
CA GLY A 48 -3.78 33.78 18.01
C GLY A 48 -4.47 33.25 19.25
N GLN A 49 -5.48 32.40 19.09
CA GLN A 49 -6.24 31.81 20.21
C GLN A 49 -6.27 30.29 20.11
N GLU A 50 -6.41 29.74 18.92
CA GLU A 50 -6.52 28.31 18.69
C GLU A 50 -5.96 27.93 17.32
N TYR A 51 -5.87 26.63 17.06
CA TYR A 51 -5.38 26.11 15.81
C TYR A 51 -6.54 25.71 14.90
N GLU A 52 -6.31 25.89 13.61
CA GLU A 52 -7.23 25.54 12.54
C GLU A 52 -6.52 24.55 11.61
N VAL A 53 -7.20 23.51 11.20
CA VAL A 53 -6.65 22.53 10.24
C VAL A 53 -7.36 22.73 8.90
N ASN A 54 -6.58 22.93 7.86
CA ASN A 54 -7.10 23.02 6.50
C ASN A 54 -6.52 21.89 5.66
N THR A 55 -7.39 21.17 4.94
CA THR A 55 -6.95 20.22 3.93
C THR A 55 -7.06 20.94 2.59
N VAL A 56 -5.91 21.24 2.00
CA VAL A 56 -5.84 21.96 0.73
C VAL A 56 -5.63 20.98 -0.40
N LYS A 57 -6.55 20.95 -1.36
CA LYS A 57 -6.45 20.07 -2.50
C LYS A 57 -5.51 20.63 -3.56
N ASP A 58 -4.96 19.76 -4.39
CA ASP A 58 -3.96 20.13 -5.40
C ASP A 58 -4.44 21.22 -6.34
N MET A 59 -5.71 21.25 -6.69
CA MET A 59 -6.28 22.30 -7.55
C MET A 59 -6.24 23.68 -6.90
N ASP A 60 -6.07 23.75 -5.59
CA ASP A 60 -6.10 24.99 -4.82
C ASP A 60 -4.72 25.46 -4.36
N TYR A 61 -3.67 24.71 -4.64
CA TYR A 61 -2.31 25.06 -4.18
C TYR A 61 -1.88 26.46 -4.64
N SER A 62 -2.23 26.84 -5.86
CA SER A 62 -1.83 28.12 -6.44
C SER A 62 -2.63 29.31 -5.93
N VAL A 63 -3.75 29.06 -5.27
CA VAL A 63 -4.61 30.13 -4.74
C VAL A 63 -4.63 30.18 -3.21
N TYR A 64 -4.07 29.18 -2.55
CA TYR A 64 -4.03 29.14 -1.08
C TYR A 64 -2.85 29.95 -0.58
N LYS A 65 -3.13 31.15 -0.04
CA LYS A 65 -2.09 32.05 0.46
C LYS A 65 -1.56 31.58 1.81
N MET A 66 -0.23 31.59 1.93
CA MET A 66 0.44 31.21 3.17
C MET A 66 0.43 32.36 4.16
N ARG A 67 0.39 32.02 5.43
CA ARG A 67 0.46 32.99 6.56
C ARG A 67 1.58 32.59 7.49
N ASN A 68 2.14 33.60 8.14
CA ASN A 68 3.20 33.40 9.13
C ASN A 68 2.74 32.39 10.21
N GLY A 69 3.59 31.45 10.51
CA GLY A 69 3.30 30.42 11.50
C GLY A 69 2.62 29.16 10.96
N ASP A 70 2.24 29.13 9.68
CA ASP A 70 1.64 27.95 9.08
C ASP A 70 2.61 26.75 9.12
N VAL A 71 2.05 25.58 9.38
CA VAL A 71 2.78 24.31 9.31
C VAL A 71 2.10 23.42 8.28
N VAL A 72 2.84 23.09 7.23
CA VAL A 72 2.36 22.25 6.13
C VAL A 72 2.98 20.87 6.23
N THR A 73 2.16 19.85 6.08
CA THR A 73 2.62 18.45 6.11
C THR A 73 2.25 17.76 4.81
N ALA A 74 3.26 17.20 4.16
CA ALA A 74 3.10 16.34 2.98
C ALA A 74 3.21 14.88 3.42
N GLU A 75 2.15 14.11 3.24
CA GLU A 75 2.12 12.72 3.67
C GLU A 75 2.61 11.80 2.56
N ALA A 76 2.99 10.57 2.94
CA ALA A 76 3.32 9.53 2.00
C ALA A 76 2.03 8.92 1.42
N ILE A 77 2.13 8.33 0.22
CA ILE A 77 1.06 7.48 -0.28
C ILE A 77 0.88 6.32 0.69
N LEU A 78 -0.35 5.81 0.78
CA LEU A 78 -0.65 4.73 1.70
C LEU A 78 0.13 3.48 1.33
N ASN A 79 0.70 2.82 2.34
CA ASN A 79 1.47 1.59 2.14
C ASN A 79 0.51 0.40 1.98
N ARG A 80 -0.27 0.43 0.90
CA ARG A 80 -1.18 -0.65 0.54
C ARG A 80 -1.34 -0.70 -0.99
N PHE A 81 -1.72 -1.86 -1.46
CA PHE A 81 -1.87 -2.11 -2.90
C PHE A 81 -3.35 -2.24 -3.26
N ILE A 82 -3.70 -1.86 -4.48
CA ILE A 82 -5.08 -1.98 -4.99
C ILE A 82 -5.35 -3.37 -5.58
N ASN A 83 -4.32 -4.12 -5.96
CA ASN A 83 -4.47 -5.34 -6.73
C ASN A 83 -3.40 -6.39 -6.41
N LYS A 84 -2.90 -6.40 -5.19
CA LYS A 84 -1.82 -7.32 -4.80
C LYS A 84 -2.36 -8.70 -4.48
N LEU A 85 -1.67 -9.72 -4.99
CA LEU A 85 -1.71 -11.10 -4.52
C LEU A 85 -0.34 -11.49 -4.02
N GLU A 86 -0.27 -12.40 -3.07
CA GLU A 86 1.01 -12.90 -2.59
C GLU A 86 0.95 -14.42 -2.48
N ILE A 87 2.04 -15.07 -2.85
CA ILE A 87 2.20 -16.51 -2.67
C ILE A 87 3.52 -16.75 -1.93
N ARG A 88 3.46 -17.58 -0.90
CA ARG A 88 4.60 -17.90 -0.02
C ARG A 88 4.79 -19.40 0.05
N GLY A 89 6.03 -19.82 0.29
CA GLY A 89 6.37 -21.18 0.61
C GLY A 89 6.84 -21.99 -0.60
N ALA A 90 6.31 -23.19 -0.76
CA ALA A 90 6.88 -24.21 -1.64
C ALA A 90 6.45 -24.08 -3.10
N VAL A 91 6.77 -22.94 -3.71
CA VAL A 91 6.65 -22.69 -5.14
C VAL A 91 8.00 -22.18 -5.65
N TYR A 92 8.23 -22.25 -6.96
CA TYR A 92 9.52 -21.87 -7.52
C TYR A 92 9.77 -20.37 -7.44
N ARG A 93 8.73 -19.53 -7.59
CA ARG A 93 8.87 -18.07 -7.53
C ARG A 93 7.85 -17.45 -6.57
N PRO A 94 8.08 -17.59 -5.25
CA PRO A 94 7.22 -16.93 -4.28
C PRO A 94 7.39 -15.42 -4.37
N GLY A 95 6.36 -14.68 -3.98
CA GLY A 95 6.40 -13.24 -3.98
C GLY A 95 5.06 -12.61 -4.27
N ILE A 96 5.10 -11.37 -4.73
CA ILE A 96 3.95 -10.53 -5.00
C ILE A 96 3.59 -10.62 -6.49
N TYR A 97 2.29 -10.77 -6.76
CA TYR A 97 1.74 -10.86 -8.10
C TYR A 97 0.56 -9.92 -8.27
N GLU A 98 0.22 -9.63 -9.51
CA GLU A 98 -0.88 -8.76 -9.88
C GLU A 98 -2.19 -9.53 -10.02
N LEU A 99 -3.22 -9.10 -9.27
CA LEU A 99 -4.58 -9.59 -9.48
C LEU A 99 -5.18 -8.88 -10.70
N ASN A 100 -5.54 -9.65 -11.72
CA ASN A 100 -6.14 -9.11 -12.94
C ASN A 100 -7.09 -10.14 -13.58
N GLY A 101 -7.59 -9.85 -14.78
CA GLY A 101 -8.52 -10.74 -15.46
C GLY A 101 -7.95 -12.10 -15.87
N ARG A 102 -6.62 -12.24 -15.89
CA ARG A 102 -5.94 -13.50 -16.24
C ARG A 102 -5.43 -14.24 -15.01
N LEU A 103 -5.10 -13.52 -13.95
CA LEU A 103 -4.51 -14.05 -12.72
C LEU A 103 -5.45 -13.73 -11.57
N ASN A 104 -6.45 -14.57 -11.35
CA ASN A 104 -7.49 -14.31 -10.36
C ASN A 104 -8.01 -15.56 -9.65
N THR A 105 -7.32 -16.70 -9.78
CA THR A 105 -7.67 -17.93 -9.08
C THR A 105 -6.44 -18.58 -8.48
N VAL A 106 -6.66 -19.51 -7.54
CA VAL A 106 -5.57 -20.24 -6.87
C VAL A 106 -4.72 -20.99 -7.90
N ARG A 107 -5.35 -21.69 -8.85
CA ARG A 107 -4.61 -22.46 -9.87
C ARG A 107 -3.73 -21.55 -10.72
N GLU A 108 -4.26 -20.43 -11.14
CA GLU A 108 -3.51 -19.47 -11.96
C GLU A 108 -2.32 -18.89 -11.19
N LEU A 109 -2.50 -18.57 -9.89
CA LEU A 109 -1.42 -18.05 -9.07
C LEU A 109 -0.30 -19.07 -8.89
N VAL A 110 -0.62 -20.33 -8.64
CA VAL A 110 0.38 -21.38 -8.56
C VAL A 110 1.13 -21.54 -9.89
N ASN A 111 0.41 -21.50 -11.00
CA ASN A 111 1.04 -21.61 -12.32
C ASN A 111 1.93 -20.41 -12.64
N GLU A 112 1.49 -19.20 -12.28
CA GLU A 112 2.27 -17.99 -12.53
C GLU A 112 3.56 -17.96 -11.69
N SER A 113 3.52 -18.55 -10.49
CA SER A 113 4.70 -18.72 -9.63
C SER A 113 5.62 -19.86 -10.07
N GLN A 114 5.43 -20.39 -11.28
CA GLN A 114 6.22 -21.43 -11.92
C GLN A 114 5.99 -22.82 -11.33
N GLY A 115 4.93 -22.99 -10.56
CA GLY A 115 4.52 -24.28 -10.05
C GLY A 115 5.06 -24.63 -8.67
N LEU A 116 4.62 -25.79 -8.19
CA LEU A 116 4.94 -26.30 -6.86
C LEU A 116 6.31 -26.96 -6.87
N THR A 117 7.06 -26.76 -5.79
CA THR A 117 8.32 -27.50 -5.60
C THR A 117 8.00 -28.93 -5.18
N GLY A 118 9.01 -29.85 -5.34
CA GLY A 118 8.81 -31.26 -5.04
C GLY A 118 8.54 -31.57 -3.58
N ASP A 119 8.89 -30.66 -2.67
CA ASP A 119 8.69 -30.80 -1.23
C ASP A 119 7.42 -30.10 -0.72
N ALA A 120 6.54 -29.65 -1.61
CA ALA A 120 5.31 -28.98 -1.23
C ALA A 120 4.36 -29.94 -0.49
N PHE A 121 3.80 -29.48 0.63
CA PHE A 121 2.82 -30.23 1.41
C PHE A 121 1.40 -29.78 0.98
N LEU A 122 0.87 -30.47 -0.04
CA LEU A 122 -0.26 -29.98 -0.83
C LEU A 122 -1.60 -29.93 -0.11
N ASN A 123 -1.79 -30.74 0.92
CA ASN A 123 -3.05 -30.78 1.67
C ASN A 123 -3.03 -29.92 2.93
N ARG A 124 -2.02 -29.12 3.12
CA ARG A 124 -1.89 -28.20 4.27
C ARG A 124 -1.76 -26.74 3.86
N ALA A 125 -2.08 -26.44 2.61
CA ALA A 125 -2.06 -25.06 2.14
C ALA A 125 -3.18 -24.24 2.79
N VAL A 126 -2.95 -22.96 2.96
CA VAL A 126 -3.95 -22.03 3.51
C VAL A 126 -3.95 -20.75 2.70
N LEU A 127 -5.13 -20.16 2.61
CA LEU A 127 -5.32 -18.84 2.04
C LEU A 127 -5.69 -17.90 3.19
N TYR A 128 -4.90 -16.82 3.34
CA TYR A 128 -5.21 -15.76 4.29
C TYR A 128 -5.92 -14.64 3.54
N ARG A 129 -7.13 -14.34 3.95
CA ARG A 129 -7.97 -13.31 3.33
C ARG A 129 -8.35 -12.25 4.35
N GLN A 130 -8.11 -11.00 4.00
CA GLN A 130 -8.48 -9.88 4.85
C GLN A 130 -9.97 -9.57 4.67
N ARG A 131 -10.69 -9.46 5.78
CA ARG A 131 -12.10 -9.05 5.80
C ARG A 131 -12.20 -7.53 5.81
N GLU A 132 -13.39 -7.02 5.58
CA GLU A 132 -13.66 -5.58 5.60
C GLU A 132 -13.31 -4.92 6.93
N ASP A 133 -13.47 -5.65 8.03
CA ASP A 133 -13.12 -5.16 9.37
C ASP A 133 -11.64 -5.29 9.71
N LEU A 134 -10.81 -5.62 8.72
CA LEU A 134 -9.35 -5.80 8.80
C LEU A 134 -8.90 -7.05 9.56
N THR A 135 -9.83 -7.91 10.02
CA THR A 135 -9.46 -9.22 10.55
C THR A 135 -9.14 -10.18 9.41
N SER A 136 -8.36 -11.21 9.71
CA SER A 136 -7.97 -12.22 8.72
C SER A 136 -8.84 -13.45 8.81
N GLU A 137 -9.29 -13.95 7.67
CA GLU A 137 -9.93 -15.25 7.53
C GLU A 137 -8.91 -16.24 7.05
N VAL A 138 -8.91 -17.44 7.64
CA VAL A 138 -8.00 -18.52 7.24
C VAL A 138 -8.81 -19.59 6.52
N ILE A 139 -8.48 -19.83 5.26
CA ILE A 139 -9.19 -20.80 4.42
C ILE A 139 -8.25 -21.95 4.11
N PRO A 140 -8.47 -23.15 4.70
CA PRO A 140 -7.65 -24.33 4.35
C PRO A 140 -7.93 -24.75 2.92
N LEU A 141 -6.89 -25.18 2.22
CA LEU A 141 -6.99 -25.61 0.83
C LEU A 141 -6.27 -26.93 0.59
N ASP A 142 -6.87 -27.76 -0.24
CA ASP A 142 -6.20 -28.93 -0.82
C ASP A 142 -5.73 -28.56 -2.21
N ILE A 143 -4.46 -28.15 -2.30
CA ILE A 143 -3.88 -27.69 -3.56
C ILE A 143 -3.84 -28.79 -4.60
N LYS A 144 -3.60 -30.02 -4.18
CA LYS A 144 -3.58 -31.17 -5.10
C LYS A 144 -4.91 -31.29 -5.85
N SER A 145 -6.02 -31.28 -5.10
CA SER A 145 -7.35 -31.38 -5.69
C SER A 145 -7.71 -30.18 -6.57
N ILE A 146 -7.29 -28.99 -6.17
CA ILE A 146 -7.52 -27.79 -6.98
C ILE A 146 -6.75 -27.87 -8.30
N MET A 147 -5.48 -28.27 -8.24
CA MET A 147 -4.65 -28.36 -9.45
C MET A 147 -5.11 -29.48 -10.38
N GLU A 148 -5.60 -30.59 -9.82
CA GLU A 148 -6.14 -31.71 -10.61
C GLU A 148 -7.56 -31.48 -11.14
N GLY A 149 -8.25 -30.46 -10.62
CA GLY A 149 -9.61 -30.13 -11.06
C GLY A 149 -10.71 -30.89 -10.34
N THR A 150 -10.38 -31.65 -9.27
CA THR A 150 -11.37 -32.40 -8.49
C THR A 150 -12.01 -31.56 -7.37
N SER A 151 -11.45 -30.41 -7.06
CA SER A 151 -12.03 -29.42 -6.18
C SER A 151 -12.19 -28.10 -6.93
N PRO A 152 -13.15 -27.25 -6.52
CA PRO A 152 -13.34 -25.95 -7.18
C PRO A 152 -12.08 -25.09 -7.12
N ASN A 153 -11.78 -24.43 -8.24
CA ASN A 153 -10.69 -23.48 -8.33
C ASN A 153 -11.13 -22.17 -7.67
N LEU A 154 -10.60 -21.91 -6.49
CA LEU A 154 -11.05 -20.79 -5.66
C LEU A 154 -10.68 -19.44 -6.28
N PRO A 155 -11.65 -18.52 -6.46
CA PRO A 155 -11.35 -17.16 -6.87
C PRO A 155 -10.56 -16.40 -5.79
N LEU A 156 -9.64 -15.56 -6.24
CA LEU A 156 -8.82 -14.74 -5.36
C LEU A 156 -9.34 -13.32 -5.26
N MET A 157 -9.05 -12.67 -4.14
CA MET A 157 -9.38 -11.28 -3.87
C MET A 157 -8.09 -10.49 -3.59
N LYS A 158 -8.15 -9.17 -3.76
CA LYS A 158 -6.98 -8.32 -3.49
C LYS A 158 -6.45 -8.57 -2.07
N ASN A 159 -5.15 -8.55 -1.94
CA ASN A 159 -4.40 -8.76 -0.72
C ASN A 159 -4.46 -10.20 -0.17
N ASP A 160 -5.01 -11.15 -0.92
CA ASP A 160 -4.96 -12.55 -0.53
C ASP A 160 -3.51 -13.03 -0.47
N ILE A 161 -3.22 -13.87 0.52
CA ILE A 161 -1.91 -14.52 0.68
C ILE A 161 -2.13 -16.02 0.66
N LEU A 162 -1.54 -16.68 -0.33
CA LEU A 162 -1.57 -18.13 -0.43
C LEU A 162 -0.27 -18.69 0.15
N TYR A 163 -0.37 -19.52 1.19
CA TYR A 163 0.78 -20.15 1.79
C TYR A 163 0.75 -21.66 1.56
N ILE A 164 1.81 -22.18 0.93
CA ILE A 164 1.97 -23.59 0.65
C ILE A 164 3.20 -24.05 1.42
N PRO A 165 3.01 -24.76 2.56
CA PRO A 165 4.16 -25.19 3.35
C PRO A 165 4.93 -26.29 2.66
N SER A 166 6.20 -26.42 2.99
CA SER A 166 6.98 -27.61 2.63
C SER A 166 6.85 -28.66 3.72
N ILE A 167 7.18 -29.88 3.40
CA ILE A 167 7.22 -30.97 4.40
C ILE A 167 8.25 -30.67 5.48
N HIS A 168 9.31 -29.89 5.15
CA HIS A 168 10.33 -29.48 6.11
C HIS A 168 9.81 -28.45 7.12
N ASP A 169 8.92 -27.56 6.70
CA ASP A 169 8.32 -26.57 7.59
C ASP A 169 7.48 -27.22 8.68
N LEU A 170 6.90 -28.38 8.42
CA LEU A 170 6.07 -29.11 9.37
C LEU A 170 6.88 -29.98 10.31
N GLU A 171 8.08 -30.39 9.91
CA GLU A 171 8.98 -31.19 10.75
C GLU A 171 9.62 -30.36 11.87
N ASP A 172 9.77 -29.06 11.67
CA ASP A 172 10.39 -28.13 12.62
C ASP A 172 9.44 -27.64 13.73
N ARG A 173 8.24 -28.20 13.80
CA ARG A 173 7.24 -27.80 14.80
C ARG A 173 7.15 -28.83 15.94
#